data_c26bfb191bd2fb366184df8ec1b56a6f
#
_entry.id   c26bfb191bd2fb366184df8ec1b56a6f
#
_cell.length_a   1.000
_cell.length_b   1.000
_cell.length_c   1.000
_cell.angle_alpha   90.00
_cell.angle_beta   90.00
_cell.angle_gamma   90.00
#
_symmetry.space_group_name_H-M   'P 1'
#
loop_
_entity.id
_entity.type
_entity.pdbx_description
1 polymer ?
#
loop_
_entity_poly.entity_id
_entity_poly.type
_entity_poly.pdbx_seq_one_letter_code
_entity_poly.pdbx_strand_id
1 'polypeptide(L)'
;MLNFQRPLSFFLLLLLPAFVLLRRMGTLQAVSILLPLGNWNGFVPEKDLRVYLVHRISQYALGAAFVFAVTALAEPVRQASEAMYAGSGQALMFVIDTSPSMAAQDMGTQTRLEAAKRIIKSFAEKYKGDSLGLTALGSSAAVLIPPTIDRNTFLTRLDRLQVGEFGDGTAIGMGLASAVLHLTQYFTIPSHIILFTDGDNNTGEVHPRAAADIIKHKKIGFYIIGLGKSGYAPVKYIDPIQKKEISGTLNTVFNEAELQRIAGYGNGRYFSAQSPELLTDIFNRFIQKIPATPPSMTMRKQVYLDGLFLLIAMGCAAGAWVLRRIGMQAVS
;
A
#
# COMPACT_ATOMS: atom_id res chain seq x y z
N MET A 1 22.46 -6.00 8.57
CA MET A 1 23.51 -6.82 7.94
C MET A 1 23.39 -6.69 6.42
N LEU A 2 24.52 -6.57 5.71
CA LEU A 2 24.58 -6.61 4.25
C LEU A 2 24.56 -8.08 3.83
N ASN A 3 23.59 -8.46 3.00
CA ASN A 3 23.53 -9.78 2.36
C ASN A 3 23.78 -9.62 0.87
N PHE A 4 24.45 -10.59 0.25
CA PHE A 4 24.70 -10.60 -1.18
C PHE A 4 23.84 -11.68 -1.83
N GLN A 5 23.06 -11.31 -2.85
CA GLN A 5 22.20 -12.28 -3.54
C GLN A 5 23.00 -13.19 -4.47
N ARG A 6 24.10 -12.68 -5.04
CA ARG A 6 24.98 -13.42 -5.97
C ARG A 6 26.42 -13.50 -5.48
N PRO A 7 26.70 -14.22 -4.39
CA PRO A 7 28.07 -14.28 -3.82
C PRO A 7 29.11 -14.88 -4.78
N LEU A 8 28.69 -15.67 -5.75
CA LEU A 8 29.56 -16.23 -6.78
C LEU A 8 30.24 -15.16 -7.64
N SER A 9 29.67 -13.95 -7.73
CA SER A 9 30.28 -12.84 -8.48
C SER A 9 31.65 -12.44 -7.91
N PHE A 10 31.93 -12.71 -6.64
CA PHE A 10 33.23 -12.44 -6.03
C PHE A 10 34.36 -13.28 -6.61
N PHE A 11 34.07 -14.41 -7.28
CA PHE A 11 35.10 -15.16 -8.01
C PHE A 11 35.74 -14.32 -9.13
N LEU A 12 35.04 -13.31 -9.68
CA LEU A 12 35.62 -12.40 -10.65
C LEU A 12 36.78 -11.58 -10.08
N LEU A 13 36.87 -11.39 -8.74
CA LEU A 13 38.01 -10.73 -8.13
C LEU A 13 39.32 -11.51 -8.32
N LEU A 14 39.27 -12.82 -8.56
CA LEU A 14 40.45 -13.64 -8.86
C LEU A 14 41.08 -13.24 -10.20
N LEU A 15 40.38 -12.54 -11.07
CA LEU A 15 40.95 -11.99 -12.31
C LEU A 15 42.03 -10.94 -12.05
N LEU A 16 41.93 -10.19 -10.93
CA LEU A 16 42.94 -9.18 -10.57
C LEU A 16 44.33 -9.81 -10.30
N PRO A 17 44.49 -10.78 -9.37
CA PRO A 17 45.78 -11.42 -9.16
C PRO A 17 46.23 -12.22 -10.37
N ALA A 18 45.31 -12.85 -11.10
CA ALA A 18 45.64 -13.56 -12.34
C ALA A 18 46.22 -12.60 -13.39
N PHE A 19 45.63 -11.44 -13.58
CA PHE A 19 46.14 -10.39 -14.48
C PHE A 19 47.54 -9.90 -14.07
N VAL A 20 47.75 -9.66 -12.76
CA VAL A 20 49.08 -9.26 -12.24
C VAL A 20 50.10 -10.37 -12.47
N LEU A 21 49.75 -11.63 -12.26
CA LEU A 21 50.62 -12.80 -12.50
C LEU A 21 51.01 -12.94 -13.96
N LEU A 22 50.01 -12.90 -14.87
CA LEU A 22 50.25 -12.98 -16.32
C LEU A 22 51.13 -11.84 -16.82
N ARG A 23 50.99 -10.65 -16.26
CA ARG A 23 51.85 -9.51 -16.58
C ARG A 23 53.29 -9.71 -16.06
N ARG A 24 53.47 -10.31 -14.85
CA ARG A 24 54.80 -10.65 -14.31
C ARG A 24 55.50 -11.77 -15.09
N MET A 25 54.72 -12.75 -15.60
CA MET A 25 55.22 -13.83 -16.41
C MET A 25 55.59 -13.42 -17.86
N GLY A 26 55.38 -12.15 -18.22
CA GLY A 26 55.71 -11.63 -19.56
C GLY A 26 54.82 -12.09 -20.68
N THR A 27 53.74 -12.84 -20.38
CA THR A 27 52.77 -13.30 -21.38
C THR A 27 51.89 -12.15 -21.92
N LEU A 28 51.69 -11.11 -21.13
CA LEU A 28 51.07 -9.86 -21.55
C LEU A 28 52.16 -8.82 -21.81
N GLN A 29 52.78 -8.87 -22.98
CA GLN A 29 53.73 -7.84 -23.39
C GLN A 29 52.96 -6.54 -23.64
N ALA A 30 53.42 -5.44 -23.01
CA ALA A 30 52.98 -4.12 -23.40
C ALA A 30 53.40 -3.92 -24.86
N VAL A 31 52.46 -3.52 -25.73
CA VAL A 31 52.78 -3.16 -27.12
C VAL A 31 53.72 -1.95 -27.04
N SER A 32 55.01 -2.16 -27.14
CA SER A 32 56.01 -1.13 -27.28
C SER A 32 56.01 -0.70 -28.76
N ILE A 33 55.39 0.42 -29.05
CA ILE A 33 55.52 1.05 -30.36
C ILE A 33 56.91 1.71 -30.36
N LEU A 34 57.83 1.09 -31.12
CA LEU A 34 59.13 1.68 -31.41
C LEU A 34 58.84 2.92 -32.30
N LEU A 35 58.80 4.10 -31.69
CA LEU A 35 58.80 5.37 -32.43
C LEU A 35 60.22 5.61 -32.89
N PRO A 36 60.50 5.73 -34.21
CA PRO A 36 61.82 6.11 -34.74
C PRO A 36 62.06 7.60 -34.48
N LEU A 37 62.34 7.95 -33.27
CA LEU A 37 62.67 9.30 -32.83
C LEU A 37 64.20 9.48 -33.01
N GLY A 38 64.69 9.72 -34.18
CA GLY A 38 66.09 10.10 -34.49
C GLY A 38 67.13 10.07 -33.40
N ASN A 39 68.39 10.46 -33.66
CA ASN A 39 69.45 10.51 -32.66
C ASN A 39 69.15 11.53 -31.55
N TRP A 40 68.74 11.03 -30.40
CA TRP A 40 68.43 11.81 -29.20
C TRP A 40 69.67 12.12 -28.33
N ASN A 41 70.87 12.14 -28.92
CA ASN A 41 72.14 12.52 -28.27
C ASN A 41 72.26 12.14 -26.80
N GLY A 42 71.74 10.98 -26.38
CA GLY A 42 71.84 10.50 -25.02
C GLY A 42 70.95 11.19 -23.98
N PHE A 43 69.96 11.97 -24.38
CA PHE A 43 68.99 12.59 -23.44
C PHE A 43 68.09 11.49 -22.83
N VAL A 44 68.34 11.14 -21.58
CA VAL A 44 67.44 10.29 -20.79
C VAL A 44 66.49 11.24 -20.03
N PRO A 45 65.20 11.24 -20.35
CA PRO A 45 64.26 12.10 -19.62
C PRO A 45 64.30 11.74 -18.13
N GLU A 46 64.46 12.74 -17.27
CA GLU A 46 64.38 12.54 -15.82
C GLU A 46 63.00 11.94 -15.50
N LYS A 47 62.99 10.94 -14.62
CA LYS A 47 61.74 10.33 -14.16
C LYS A 47 61.01 11.34 -13.29
N ASP A 48 60.06 12.07 -13.88
CA ASP A 48 59.19 12.99 -13.12
C ASP A 48 58.35 12.19 -12.13
N LEU A 49 58.69 12.41 -10.83
CA LEU A 49 58.02 11.75 -9.72
C LEU A 49 56.47 11.98 -9.78
N ARG A 50 56.06 13.12 -10.30
CA ARG A 50 54.62 13.46 -10.46
C ARG A 50 53.96 12.53 -11.44
N VAL A 51 54.54 12.31 -12.61
CA VAL A 51 54.00 11.41 -13.64
C VAL A 51 53.91 9.96 -13.13
N TYR A 52 54.94 9.52 -12.41
CA TYR A 52 54.98 8.21 -11.77
C TYR A 52 53.83 8.07 -10.74
N LEU A 53 53.67 9.06 -9.86
CA LEU A 53 52.60 9.05 -8.84
C LEU A 53 51.20 9.05 -9.49
N VAL A 54 50.96 9.92 -10.45
CA VAL A 54 49.68 9.98 -11.18
C VAL A 54 49.35 8.64 -11.87
N HIS A 55 50.36 8.02 -12.48
CA HIS A 55 50.16 6.72 -13.10
C HIS A 55 49.80 5.62 -12.07
N ARG A 56 50.48 5.60 -10.92
CA ARG A 56 50.21 4.66 -9.82
C ARG A 56 48.81 4.86 -9.25
N ILE A 57 48.43 6.10 -8.94
CA ILE A 57 47.11 6.45 -8.40
C ILE A 57 46.04 6.03 -9.37
N SER A 58 46.21 6.32 -10.67
CA SER A 58 45.26 5.89 -11.71
C SER A 58 45.11 4.36 -11.83
N GLN A 59 46.19 3.60 -11.64
CA GLN A 59 46.13 2.12 -11.62
C GLN A 59 45.33 1.62 -10.42
N TYR A 60 45.56 2.18 -9.23
CA TYR A 60 44.81 1.80 -8.03
C TYR A 60 43.33 2.21 -8.14
N ALA A 61 43.04 3.37 -8.73
CA ALA A 61 41.69 3.82 -8.94
C ALA A 61 40.92 2.89 -9.91
N LEU A 62 41.55 2.37 -10.95
CA LEU A 62 40.96 1.36 -11.84
C LEU A 62 40.77 0.02 -11.12
N GLY A 63 41.71 -0.40 -10.28
CA GLY A 63 41.54 -1.60 -9.45
C GLY A 63 40.35 -1.46 -8.50
N ALA A 64 40.23 -0.30 -7.85
CA ALA A 64 39.10 0.01 -6.99
C ALA A 64 37.76 0.03 -7.76
N ALA A 65 37.75 0.64 -8.96
CA ALA A 65 36.57 0.64 -9.83
C ALA A 65 36.11 -0.80 -10.15
N PHE A 66 37.05 -1.68 -10.45
CA PHE A 66 36.73 -3.10 -10.71
C PHE A 66 36.16 -3.80 -9.47
N VAL A 67 36.74 -3.58 -8.29
CA VAL A 67 36.23 -4.15 -7.02
C VAL A 67 34.80 -3.67 -6.73
N PHE A 68 34.53 -2.38 -6.89
CA PHE A 68 33.21 -1.83 -6.69
C PHE A 68 32.20 -2.34 -7.76
N ALA A 69 32.62 -2.50 -8.99
CA ALA A 69 31.79 -3.08 -10.05
C ALA A 69 31.42 -4.55 -9.74
N VAL A 70 32.38 -5.36 -9.29
CA VAL A 70 32.11 -6.74 -8.86
C VAL A 70 31.19 -6.78 -7.65
N THR A 71 31.39 -5.85 -6.70
CA THR A 71 30.52 -5.73 -5.52
C THR A 71 29.08 -5.36 -5.93
N ALA A 72 28.92 -4.46 -6.90
CA ALA A 72 27.61 -4.14 -7.47
C ALA A 72 26.95 -5.36 -8.12
N LEU A 73 27.71 -6.14 -8.88
CA LEU A 73 27.25 -7.37 -9.53
C LEU A 73 26.85 -8.47 -8.52
N ALA A 74 27.41 -8.43 -7.31
CA ALA A 74 27.04 -9.35 -6.23
C ALA A 74 25.68 -9.01 -5.61
N GLU A 75 25.00 -7.95 -6.08
CA GLU A 75 23.69 -7.48 -5.61
C GLU A 75 23.62 -7.35 -4.08
N PRO A 76 24.35 -6.37 -3.50
CA PRO A 76 24.28 -6.12 -2.06
C PRO A 76 22.93 -5.64 -1.65
N VAL A 77 22.26 -6.37 -0.74
CA VAL A 77 20.95 -6.07 -0.22
C VAL A 77 21.03 -5.76 1.26
N ARG A 78 20.50 -4.61 1.64
CA ARG A 78 20.28 -4.25 3.04
C ARG A 78 18.87 -4.60 3.44
N GLN A 79 18.71 -5.45 4.44
CA GLN A 79 17.43 -5.68 5.08
C GLN A 79 17.09 -4.42 5.91
N ALA A 80 16.25 -3.57 5.38
CA ALA A 80 15.61 -2.53 6.16
C ALA A 80 14.38 -3.15 6.82
N SER A 81 14.38 -3.22 8.14
CA SER A 81 13.14 -3.44 8.89
C SER A 81 12.34 -2.13 8.82
N GLU A 82 11.65 -1.89 7.73
CA GLU A 82 10.53 -1.00 7.81
C GLU A 82 9.49 -1.74 8.62
N ALA A 83 9.12 -1.20 9.78
CA ALA A 83 7.86 -1.51 10.39
C ALA A 83 6.78 -1.02 9.41
N MET A 84 6.60 -1.74 8.29
CA MET A 84 5.31 -1.71 7.64
C MET A 84 4.38 -2.26 8.71
N TYR A 85 3.42 -1.46 9.10
CA TYR A 85 2.19 -1.96 9.67
C TYR A 85 1.52 -2.81 8.58
N ALA A 86 2.14 -3.95 8.27
CA ALA A 86 1.45 -5.04 7.62
C ALA A 86 0.37 -5.38 8.62
N GLY A 87 -0.87 -5.04 8.30
CA GLY A 87 -1.98 -5.08 9.19
C GLY A 87 -1.99 -6.37 9.99
N SER A 88 -1.42 -6.33 11.17
CA SER A 88 -1.71 -7.26 12.25
C SER A 88 -3.07 -6.94 12.83
N GLY A 89 -3.71 -5.94 12.24
CA GLY A 89 -5.07 -5.55 12.48
C GLY A 89 -6.05 -6.52 11.86
N GLN A 90 -7.28 -6.16 11.98
CA GLN A 90 -8.41 -6.88 11.41
C GLN A 90 -8.75 -6.30 10.05
N ALA A 91 -9.47 -7.06 9.22
CA ALA A 91 -10.08 -6.54 8.01
C ALA A 91 -11.52 -6.16 8.32
N LEU A 92 -11.83 -4.86 8.21
CA LEU A 92 -13.18 -4.35 8.42
C LEU A 92 -13.77 -3.89 7.08
N MET A 93 -14.89 -4.48 6.70
CA MET A 93 -15.66 -4.06 5.53
C MET A 93 -16.87 -3.27 5.98
N PHE A 94 -16.86 -1.99 5.67
CA PHE A 94 -18.03 -1.13 5.87
C PHE A 94 -18.95 -1.27 4.67
N VAL A 95 -20.19 -1.70 4.93
CA VAL A 95 -21.25 -1.81 3.94
C VAL A 95 -22.23 -0.69 4.22
N ILE A 96 -22.38 0.25 3.30
CA ILE A 96 -23.14 1.48 3.52
C ILE A 96 -24.30 1.52 2.53
N ASP A 97 -25.49 1.67 3.06
CA ASP A 97 -26.69 1.95 2.29
C ASP A 97 -26.64 3.37 1.74
N THR A 98 -26.91 3.52 0.46
CA THR A 98 -26.98 4.81 -0.25
C THR A 98 -28.36 5.08 -0.84
N SER A 99 -29.37 4.33 -0.44
CA SER A 99 -30.76 4.54 -0.85
C SER A 99 -31.27 5.94 -0.48
N PRO A 100 -32.31 6.46 -1.13
CA PRO A 100 -32.85 7.79 -0.86
C PRO A 100 -33.27 8.04 0.58
N SER A 101 -33.69 7.00 1.31
CA SER A 101 -34.03 7.09 2.74
C SER A 101 -32.83 7.49 3.63
N MET A 102 -31.61 7.21 3.19
CA MET A 102 -30.38 7.64 3.87
C MET A 102 -30.12 9.16 3.79
N ALA A 103 -30.91 9.89 2.95
CA ALA A 103 -30.94 11.35 2.94
C ALA A 103 -31.81 11.95 4.04
N ALA A 104 -32.55 11.12 4.80
CA ALA A 104 -33.41 11.60 5.89
C ALA A 104 -32.61 12.36 6.95
N GLN A 105 -33.10 13.54 7.33
CA GLN A 105 -32.50 14.43 8.32
C GLN A 105 -33.16 14.21 9.69
N ASP A 106 -33.04 13.02 10.22
CA ASP A 106 -33.54 12.62 11.54
C ASP A 106 -32.44 12.27 12.53
N MET A 107 -31.19 12.44 12.12
CA MET A 107 -29.98 12.28 12.92
C MET A 107 -29.43 13.65 13.37
N GLY A 108 -30.24 14.42 14.11
CA GLY A 108 -29.90 15.80 14.50
C GLY A 108 -29.92 16.74 13.30
N THR A 109 -28.81 17.42 13.02
CA THR A 109 -28.64 18.32 11.87
C THR A 109 -28.10 17.64 10.62
N GLN A 110 -27.89 16.31 10.66
CA GLN A 110 -27.22 15.55 9.61
C GLN A 110 -28.16 14.51 9.01
N THR A 111 -27.86 14.13 7.78
CA THR A 111 -28.49 12.97 7.15
C THR A 111 -27.97 11.67 7.76
N ARG A 112 -28.69 10.57 7.61
CA ARG A 112 -28.26 9.23 8.05
C ARG A 112 -26.92 8.84 7.43
N LEU A 113 -26.75 9.11 6.11
CA LEU A 113 -25.49 8.85 5.40
C LEU A 113 -24.33 9.68 5.97
N GLU A 114 -24.54 10.98 6.25
CA GLU A 114 -23.50 11.82 6.84
C GLU A 114 -23.10 11.36 8.25
N ALA A 115 -24.07 10.92 9.05
CA ALA A 115 -23.81 10.35 10.37
C ALA A 115 -22.96 9.07 10.27
N ALA A 116 -23.29 8.15 9.34
CA ALA A 116 -22.49 6.97 9.06
C ALA A 116 -21.07 7.31 8.61
N LYS A 117 -20.92 8.21 7.65
CA LYS A 117 -19.60 8.67 7.18
C LYS A 117 -18.75 9.24 8.29
N ARG A 118 -19.32 10.10 9.14
CA ARG A 118 -18.61 10.73 10.24
C ARG A 118 -18.05 9.72 11.23
N ILE A 119 -18.85 8.73 11.63
CA ILE A 119 -18.40 7.73 12.59
C ILE A 119 -17.31 6.82 11.98
N ILE A 120 -17.45 6.44 10.72
CA ILE A 120 -16.45 5.63 10.00
C ILE A 120 -15.14 6.42 9.86
N LYS A 121 -15.21 7.72 9.56
CA LYS A 121 -14.04 8.61 9.48
C LYS A 121 -13.30 8.69 10.81
N SER A 122 -14.02 8.94 11.90
CA SER A 122 -13.45 8.95 13.26
C SER A 122 -12.77 7.63 13.61
N PHE A 123 -13.36 6.51 13.19
CA PHE A 123 -12.74 5.20 13.35
C PHE A 123 -11.44 5.06 12.55
N ALA A 124 -11.48 5.41 11.26
CA ALA A 124 -10.32 5.29 10.39
C ALA A 124 -9.12 6.11 10.87
N GLU A 125 -9.37 7.26 11.48
CA GLU A 125 -8.33 8.11 12.06
C GLU A 125 -7.72 7.51 13.35
N LYS A 126 -8.56 6.86 14.16
CA LYS A 126 -8.16 6.31 15.47
C LYS A 126 -7.43 4.97 15.35
N TYR A 127 -7.86 4.09 14.45
CA TYR A 127 -7.39 2.71 14.34
C TYR A 127 -6.53 2.50 13.09
N LYS A 128 -5.24 2.83 13.19
CA LYS A 128 -4.30 2.85 12.06
C LYS A 128 -3.80 1.46 11.62
N GLY A 129 -3.95 0.45 12.45
CA GLY A 129 -3.44 -0.91 12.19
C GLY A 129 -4.38 -1.80 11.37
N ASP A 130 -5.66 -1.45 11.25
CA ASP A 130 -6.67 -2.27 10.58
C ASP A 130 -6.74 -2.00 9.08
N SER A 131 -7.12 -3.02 8.30
CA SER A 131 -7.44 -2.86 6.88
C SER A 131 -8.91 -2.47 6.74
N LEU A 132 -9.21 -1.37 6.05
CA LEU A 132 -10.57 -0.88 5.84
C LEU A 132 -11.02 -1.06 4.40
N GLY A 133 -12.16 -1.66 4.22
CA GLY A 133 -12.85 -1.77 2.94
C GLY A 133 -14.19 -1.02 2.95
N LEU A 134 -14.65 -0.64 1.79
CA LEU A 134 -15.89 0.10 1.59
C LEU A 134 -16.72 -0.57 0.49
N THR A 135 -17.93 -0.96 0.85
CA THR A 135 -18.97 -1.42 -0.08
C THR A 135 -20.15 -0.46 0.02
N ALA A 136 -20.69 -0.05 -1.10
CA ALA A 136 -21.94 0.70 -1.12
C ALA A 136 -23.06 -0.16 -1.75
N LEU A 137 -24.26 0.05 -1.28
CA LEU A 137 -25.46 -0.59 -1.80
C LEU A 137 -26.56 0.44 -2.05
N GLY A 138 -27.41 0.12 -3.00
CA GLY A 138 -28.64 0.77 -3.41
C GLY A 138 -29.47 -0.30 -4.10
N SER A 139 -30.05 -0.05 -5.28
CA SER A 139 -30.67 -1.08 -6.14
C SER A 139 -29.65 -2.13 -6.61
N SER A 140 -28.39 -1.75 -6.69
CA SER A 140 -27.23 -2.62 -6.93
C SER A 140 -26.22 -2.46 -5.79
N ALA A 141 -25.15 -3.27 -5.80
CA ALA A 141 -24.08 -3.13 -4.82
C ALA A 141 -22.71 -3.28 -5.47
N ALA A 142 -21.74 -2.49 -5.00
CA ALA A 142 -20.37 -2.58 -5.47
C ALA A 142 -19.37 -2.39 -4.33
N VAL A 143 -18.25 -3.11 -4.40
CA VAL A 143 -17.10 -2.85 -3.55
C VAL A 143 -16.33 -1.67 -4.15
N LEU A 144 -16.30 -0.56 -3.43
CA LEU A 144 -15.65 0.67 -3.84
C LEU A 144 -14.17 0.67 -3.52
N ILE A 145 -13.84 0.12 -2.35
CA ILE A 145 -12.48 -0.04 -1.87
C ILE A 145 -12.37 -1.43 -1.23
N PRO A 146 -11.54 -2.33 -1.76
CA PRO A 146 -11.21 -3.57 -1.08
C PRO A 146 -10.44 -3.27 0.21
N PRO A 147 -10.40 -4.18 1.19
CA PRO A 147 -9.68 -3.95 2.45
C PRO A 147 -8.24 -3.49 2.20
N THR A 148 -7.94 -2.26 2.64
CA THR A 148 -6.63 -1.60 2.45
C THR A 148 -6.19 -0.88 3.71
N ILE A 149 -4.88 -0.76 3.90
CA ILE A 149 -4.27 0.08 4.93
C ILE A 149 -4.11 1.54 4.48
N ASP A 150 -4.34 1.83 3.18
CA ASP A 150 -4.28 3.19 2.66
C ASP A 150 -5.51 4.00 3.09
N ARG A 151 -5.32 4.75 4.17
CA ARG A 151 -6.35 5.60 4.76
C ARG A 151 -6.78 6.74 3.86
N ASN A 152 -5.85 7.30 3.09
CA ASN A 152 -6.16 8.46 2.25
C ASN A 152 -7.10 8.06 1.12
N THR A 153 -6.83 6.95 0.44
CA THR A 153 -7.70 6.41 -0.60
C THR A 153 -9.07 6.04 -0.02
N PHE A 154 -9.10 5.36 1.14
CA PHE A 154 -10.36 5.00 1.81
C PHE A 154 -11.20 6.24 2.16
N LEU A 155 -10.62 7.22 2.86
CA LEU A 155 -11.33 8.42 3.29
C LEU A 155 -11.80 9.27 2.11
N THR A 156 -10.98 9.42 1.07
CA THR A 156 -11.34 10.16 -0.14
C THR A 156 -12.57 9.55 -0.81
N ARG A 157 -12.65 8.20 -0.91
CA ARG A 157 -13.81 7.53 -1.52
C ARG A 157 -15.04 7.58 -0.63
N LEU A 158 -14.86 7.44 0.70
CA LEU A 158 -15.95 7.59 1.67
C LEU A 158 -16.58 8.99 1.60
N ASP A 159 -15.76 10.04 1.54
CA ASP A 159 -16.25 11.44 1.46
C ASP A 159 -17.04 11.69 0.17
N ARG A 160 -16.67 11.05 -0.95
CA ARG A 160 -17.35 11.18 -2.26
C ARG A 160 -18.63 10.37 -2.39
N LEU A 161 -18.93 9.46 -1.46
CA LEU A 161 -20.12 8.63 -1.51
C LEU A 161 -21.37 9.50 -1.42
N GLN A 162 -22.37 9.28 -2.29
CA GLN A 162 -23.59 10.07 -2.38
C GLN A 162 -24.83 9.22 -2.25
N VAL A 163 -25.91 9.81 -1.76
CA VAL A 163 -27.23 9.20 -1.77
C VAL A 163 -27.66 8.97 -3.22
N GLY A 164 -28.26 7.84 -3.53
CA GLY A 164 -28.73 7.47 -4.88
C GLY A 164 -27.62 7.03 -5.84
N GLU A 165 -26.34 6.95 -5.41
CA GLU A 165 -25.22 6.58 -6.30
C GLU A 165 -25.40 5.16 -6.90
N PHE A 166 -26.06 4.26 -6.18
CA PHE A 166 -26.32 2.88 -6.60
C PHE A 166 -27.81 2.59 -6.86
N GLY A 167 -28.58 3.64 -7.13
CA GLY A 167 -30.03 3.56 -7.42
C GLY A 167 -30.91 3.71 -6.18
N ASP A 168 -32.23 3.67 -6.41
CA ASP A 168 -33.24 4.07 -5.41
C ASP A 168 -33.69 2.93 -4.49
N GLY A 169 -33.27 1.70 -4.75
CA GLY A 169 -33.58 0.54 -3.92
C GLY A 169 -32.54 0.25 -2.85
N THR A 170 -32.74 -0.84 -2.11
CA THR A 170 -31.85 -1.32 -1.05
C THR A 170 -31.63 -2.81 -1.19
N ALA A 171 -30.47 -3.21 -1.75
CA ALA A 171 -30.08 -4.60 -2.00
C ALA A 171 -29.10 -5.10 -0.94
N ILE A 172 -29.57 -5.26 0.31
CA ILE A 172 -28.72 -5.67 1.46
C ILE A 172 -27.98 -6.98 1.17
N GLY A 173 -28.67 -7.97 0.63
CA GLY A 173 -28.08 -9.28 0.35
C GLY A 173 -26.94 -9.22 -0.63
N MET A 174 -27.03 -8.40 -1.69
CA MET A 174 -25.96 -8.19 -2.66
C MET A 174 -24.78 -7.45 -2.04
N GLY A 175 -25.02 -6.42 -1.21
CA GLY A 175 -23.99 -5.69 -0.49
C GLY A 175 -23.18 -6.59 0.43
N LEU A 176 -23.86 -7.43 1.20
CA LEU A 176 -23.23 -8.40 2.10
C LEU A 176 -22.46 -9.49 1.31
N ALA A 177 -23.03 -10.04 0.24
CA ALA A 177 -22.36 -11.04 -0.58
C ALA A 177 -21.08 -10.50 -1.23
N SER A 178 -21.12 -9.27 -1.76
CA SER A 178 -19.96 -8.60 -2.33
C SER A 178 -18.87 -8.35 -1.28
N ALA A 179 -19.26 -7.95 -0.07
CA ALA A 179 -18.34 -7.75 1.06
C ALA A 179 -17.64 -9.06 1.46
N VAL A 180 -18.40 -10.15 1.59
CA VAL A 180 -17.88 -11.50 1.91
C VAL A 180 -16.86 -11.95 0.88
N LEU A 181 -17.17 -11.80 -0.41
CA LEU A 181 -16.29 -12.22 -1.50
C LEU A 181 -14.89 -11.59 -1.38
N HIS A 182 -14.84 -10.30 -1.09
CA HIS A 182 -13.56 -9.58 -0.96
C HIS A 182 -12.82 -9.91 0.36
N LEU A 183 -13.55 -10.09 1.45
CA LEU A 183 -12.95 -10.50 2.73
C LEU A 183 -12.38 -11.91 2.69
N THR A 184 -12.93 -12.81 1.87
CA THR A 184 -12.42 -14.19 1.79
C THR A 184 -10.99 -14.28 1.25
N GLN A 185 -10.48 -13.23 0.63
CA GLN A 185 -9.07 -13.13 0.22
C GLN A 185 -8.12 -12.89 1.41
N TYR A 186 -8.63 -12.51 2.59
CA TYR A 186 -7.88 -12.17 3.80
C TYR A 186 -8.06 -13.20 4.93
N PHE A 187 -8.17 -14.49 4.61
CA PHE A 187 -8.47 -15.56 5.57
C PHE A 187 -7.53 -15.69 6.77
N THR A 188 -6.36 -15.11 6.70
CA THR A 188 -5.34 -15.21 7.76
C THR A 188 -5.52 -14.22 8.89
N ILE A 189 -6.42 -13.23 8.73
CA ILE A 189 -6.68 -12.20 9.73
C ILE A 189 -8.16 -12.16 10.10
N PRO A 190 -8.51 -11.84 11.35
CA PRO A 190 -9.89 -11.68 11.77
C PRO A 190 -10.59 -10.64 10.89
N SER A 191 -11.76 -10.99 10.39
CA SER A 191 -12.51 -10.15 9.45
C SER A 191 -13.89 -9.83 10.00
N HIS A 192 -14.36 -8.61 9.74
CA HIS A 192 -15.66 -8.14 10.20
C HIS A 192 -16.39 -7.37 9.11
N ILE A 193 -17.71 -7.52 9.08
CA ILE A 193 -18.62 -6.73 8.25
C ILE A 193 -19.47 -5.88 9.16
N ILE A 194 -19.56 -4.58 8.85
CA ILE A 194 -20.37 -3.60 9.55
C ILE A 194 -21.31 -2.97 8.53
N LEU A 195 -22.59 -3.33 8.62
CA LEU A 195 -23.63 -2.80 7.74
C LEU A 195 -24.29 -1.58 8.39
N PHE A 196 -24.39 -0.49 7.63
CA PHE A 196 -25.16 0.71 7.96
C PHE A 196 -26.34 0.80 7.00
N THR A 197 -27.55 0.72 7.51
CA THR A 197 -28.78 0.77 6.71
C THR A 197 -29.92 1.28 7.57
N ASP A 198 -31.01 1.70 6.94
CA ASP A 198 -32.26 2.05 7.63
C ASP A 198 -33.36 0.99 7.52
N GLY A 199 -33.08 -0.15 6.90
CA GLY A 199 -33.83 -1.37 7.22
C GLY A 199 -34.57 -2.12 6.16
N ASP A 200 -34.95 -1.57 5.03
CA ASP A 200 -35.78 -2.32 4.06
C ASP A 200 -34.93 -2.91 2.93
N ASN A 201 -34.90 -4.27 2.84
CA ASN A 201 -34.40 -4.96 1.65
C ASN A 201 -35.54 -5.10 0.64
N ASN A 202 -35.53 -4.27 -0.39
CA ASN A 202 -36.61 -4.23 -1.38
C ASN A 202 -36.16 -4.57 -2.81
N THR A 203 -34.86 -4.77 -3.02
CA THR A 203 -34.27 -5.12 -4.32
C THR A 203 -33.13 -6.11 -4.17
N GLY A 204 -32.60 -6.57 -5.31
CA GLY A 204 -31.42 -7.42 -5.40
C GLY A 204 -31.74 -8.92 -5.56
N GLU A 205 -30.82 -9.61 -6.27
CA GLU A 205 -31.00 -11.04 -6.59
C GLU A 205 -30.60 -11.96 -5.44
N VAL A 206 -29.77 -11.47 -4.51
CA VAL A 206 -29.29 -12.23 -3.36
C VAL A 206 -30.14 -11.91 -2.14
N HIS A 207 -30.78 -12.95 -1.60
CA HIS A 207 -31.56 -12.78 -0.37
C HIS A 207 -30.63 -12.52 0.83
N PRO A 208 -30.92 -11.53 1.73
CA PRO A 208 -30.07 -11.18 2.87
C PRO A 208 -29.71 -12.35 3.77
N ARG A 209 -30.67 -13.28 3.99
CA ARG A 209 -30.44 -14.51 4.75
C ARG A 209 -29.32 -15.36 4.16
N ALA A 210 -29.31 -15.55 2.82
CA ALA A 210 -28.28 -16.37 2.18
C ALA A 210 -26.89 -15.77 2.35
N ALA A 211 -26.76 -14.44 2.21
CA ALA A 211 -25.50 -13.75 2.47
C ALA A 211 -25.07 -13.86 3.95
N ALA A 212 -26.01 -13.70 4.89
CA ALA A 212 -25.75 -13.83 6.33
C ALA A 212 -25.31 -15.26 6.72
N ASP A 213 -25.93 -16.30 6.13
CA ASP A 213 -25.52 -17.69 6.33
C ASP A 213 -24.05 -17.92 5.88
N ILE A 214 -23.64 -17.31 4.74
CA ILE A 214 -22.24 -17.39 4.28
C ILE A 214 -21.31 -16.70 5.28
N ILE A 215 -21.67 -15.52 5.79
CA ILE A 215 -20.91 -14.78 6.81
C ILE A 215 -20.65 -15.68 8.03
N LYS A 216 -21.69 -16.36 8.51
CA LYS A 216 -21.61 -17.30 9.64
C LYS A 216 -20.66 -18.46 9.34
N HIS A 217 -20.81 -19.12 8.17
CA HIS A 217 -19.96 -20.24 7.78
C HIS A 217 -18.49 -19.84 7.64
N LYS A 218 -18.21 -18.63 7.17
CA LYS A 218 -16.86 -18.08 7.06
C LYS A 218 -16.31 -17.54 8.36
N LYS A 219 -17.10 -17.57 9.45
CA LYS A 219 -16.72 -17.04 10.78
C LYS A 219 -16.31 -15.57 10.76
N ILE A 220 -16.91 -14.78 9.87
CA ILE A 220 -16.70 -13.33 9.77
C ILE A 220 -17.57 -12.68 10.86
N GLY A 221 -16.99 -11.76 11.63
CA GLY A 221 -17.77 -10.98 12.59
C GLY A 221 -18.81 -10.13 11.88
N PHE A 222 -20.07 -10.15 12.33
CA PHE A 222 -21.14 -9.47 11.65
C PHE A 222 -21.89 -8.51 12.58
N TYR A 223 -22.03 -7.27 12.11
CA TYR A 223 -22.67 -6.20 12.87
C TYR A 223 -23.57 -5.39 11.95
N ILE A 224 -24.78 -5.13 12.41
CA ILE A 224 -25.76 -4.29 11.72
C ILE A 224 -26.06 -3.08 12.60
N ILE A 225 -25.90 -1.91 12.03
CA ILE A 225 -26.24 -0.64 12.65
C ILE A 225 -27.42 -0.05 11.89
N GLY A 226 -28.60 -0.14 12.49
CA GLY A 226 -29.81 0.47 11.97
C GLY A 226 -29.82 1.96 12.28
N LEU A 227 -30.00 2.79 11.25
CA LEU A 227 -29.95 4.25 11.36
C LEU A 227 -31.33 4.88 11.21
N GLY A 228 -31.68 5.80 12.11
CA GLY A 228 -32.90 6.61 12.01
C GLY A 228 -34.07 6.09 12.79
N LYS A 229 -35.24 6.66 12.51
CA LYS A 229 -36.53 6.38 13.18
C LYS A 229 -37.61 6.15 12.13
N SER A 230 -38.68 5.45 12.53
CA SER A 230 -39.91 5.42 11.72
C SER A 230 -40.65 6.76 11.84
N GLY A 231 -41.17 7.24 10.74
CA GLY A 231 -41.98 8.47 10.69
C GLY A 231 -41.61 9.37 9.51
N TYR A 232 -42.15 10.59 9.56
CA TYR A 232 -41.89 11.58 8.52
C TYR A 232 -40.57 12.30 8.82
N ALA A 233 -39.64 12.27 7.88
CA ALA A 233 -38.37 12.97 7.96
C ALA A 233 -38.16 13.87 6.72
N PRO A 234 -37.63 15.07 6.87
CA PRO A 234 -37.25 15.90 5.73
C PRO A 234 -36.08 15.23 5.00
N VAL A 235 -36.13 15.25 3.67
CA VAL A 235 -35.07 14.74 2.80
C VAL A 235 -34.65 15.84 1.85
N LYS A 236 -33.34 15.94 1.65
CA LYS A 236 -32.75 16.84 0.67
C LYS A 236 -31.45 16.23 0.16
N TYR A 237 -31.40 15.90 -1.13
CA TYR A 237 -30.19 15.39 -1.78
C TYR A 237 -30.19 15.74 -3.27
N ILE A 238 -29.05 15.62 -3.90
CA ILE A 238 -28.91 15.76 -5.35
C ILE A 238 -28.82 14.34 -5.94
N ASP A 239 -29.78 14.01 -6.81
CA ASP A 239 -29.75 12.75 -7.56
C ASP A 239 -28.49 12.74 -8.45
N PRO A 240 -27.54 11.81 -8.24
CA PRO A 240 -26.29 11.78 -8.98
C PRO A 240 -26.46 11.43 -10.46
N ILE A 241 -27.58 10.76 -10.82
CA ILE A 241 -27.91 10.34 -12.18
C ILE A 241 -28.58 11.49 -12.93
N GLN A 242 -29.66 12.04 -12.36
CA GLN A 242 -30.47 13.11 -12.97
C GLN A 242 -29.87 14.51 -12.73
N LYS A 243 -28.92 14.64 -11.81
CA LYS A 243 -28.33 15.93 -11.35
C LYS A 243 -29.40 16.93 -10.89
N LYS A 244 -30.53 16.43 -10.42
CA LYS A 244 -31.66 17.23 -9.93
C LYS A 244 -31.67 17.22 -8.41
N GLU A 245 -31.93 18.38 -7.81
CA GLU A 245 -32.17 18.48 -6.38
C GLU A 245 -33.56 17.91 -6.04
N ILE A 246 -33.57 16.92 -5.16
CA ILE A 246 -34.78 16.31 -4.62
C ILE A 246 -34.92 16.79 -3.19
N SER A 247 -36.05 17.43 -2.90
CA SER A 247 -36.40 17.89 -1.56
C SER A 247 -37.86 17.58 -1.26
N GLY A 248 -38.13 17.20 -0.02
CA GLY A 248 -39.49 16.85 0.40
C GLY A 248 -39.51 16.22 1.77
N THR A 249 -40.60 15.54 2.09
CA THR A 249 -40.73 14.75 3.30
C THR A 249 -40.93 13.29 2.91
N LEU A 250 -40.12 12.42 3.45
CA LEU A 250 -40.21 10.98 3.23
C LEU A 250 -40.79 10.32 4.48
N ASN A 251 -41.80 9.45 4.27
CA ASN A 251 -42.27 8.57 5.34
C ASN A 251 -41.32 7.35 5.38
N THR A 252 -40.46 7.31 6.36
CA THR A 252 -39.50 6.20 6.53
C THR A 252 -40.11 5.12 7.40
N VAL A 253 -40.06 3.89 6.91
CA VAL A 253 -40.41 2.70 7.68
C VAL A 253 -39.13 2.05 8.13
N PHE A 254 -38.89 2.04 9.43
CA PHE A 254 -37.72 1.41 10.00
C PHE A 254 -38.03 -0.01 10.46
N ASN A 255 -37.56 -1.02 9.69
CA ASN A 255 -37.87 -2.42 9.95
C ASN A 255 -36.83 -3.09 10.84
N GLU A 256 -36.86 -2.73 12.12
CA GLU A 256 -35.92 -3.26 13.12
C GLU A 256 -35.97 -4.80 13.23
N ALA A 257 -37.17 -5.36 13.16
CA ALA A 257 -37.35 -6.81 13.29
C ALA A 257 -36.66 -7.60 12.15
N GLU A 258 -36.64 -7.04 10.95
CA GLU A 258 -35.97 -7.68 9.82
C GLU A 258 -34.44 -7.61 9.99
N LEU A 259 -33.91 -6.46 10.38
CA LEU A 259 -32.47 -6.29 10.64
C LEU A 259 -31.97 -7.19 11.77
N GLN A 260 -32.76 -7.35 12.84
CA GLN A 260 -32.46 -8.29 13.92
C GLN A 260 -32.43 -9.75 13.41
N ARG A 261 -33.37 -10.13 12.54
CA ARG A 261 -33.38 -11.47 11.92
C ARG A 261 -32.16 -11.69 11.04
N ILE A 262 -31.80 -10.72 10.20
CA ILE A 262 -30.61 -10.80 9.34
C ILE A 262 -29.35 -10.94 10.19
N ALA A 263 -29.22 -10.15 11.26
CA ALA A 263 -28.11 -10.27 12.19
C ALA A 263 -28.06 -11.67 12.82
N GLY A 264 -29.20 -12.22 13.25
CA GLY A 264 -29.30 -13.55 13.84
C GLY A 264 -28.86 -14.67 12.89
N TYR A 265 -29.23 -14.64 11.62
CA TYR A 265 -28.79 -15.61 10.61
C TYR A 265 -27.25 -15.63 10.48
N GLY A 266 -26.62 -14.44 10.50
CA GLY A 266 -25.17 -14.29 10.43
C GLY A 266 -24.43 -14.54 11.75
N ASN A 267 -25.10 -14.94 12.83
CA ASN A 267 -24.55 -14.98 14.19
C ASN A 267 -23.92 -13.65 14.61
N GLY A 268 -24.51 -12.57 14.11
CA GLY A 268 -24.08 -11.19 14.30
C GLY A 268 -24.84 -10.49 15.41
N ARG A 269 -24.60 -9.18 15.52
CA ARG A 269 -25.26 -8.29 16.48
C ARG A 269 -25.92 -7.13 15.75
N TYR A 270 -27.12 -6.79 16.21
CA TYR A 270 -27.85 -5.62 15.76
C TYR A 270 -27.78 -4.50 16.81
N PHE A 271 -27.67 -3.29 16.33
CA PHE A 271 -27.72 -2.08 17.13
C PHE A 271 -28.61 -1.02 16.46
N SER A 272 -29.48 -0.40 17.23
CA SER A 272 -30.34 0.70 16.76
C SER A 272 -29.72 2.04 17.17
N ALA A 273 -29.43 2.88 16.18
CA ALA A 273 -28.88 4.22 16.38
C ALA A 273 -29.87 5.29 15.92
N GLN A 274 -30.64 5.82 16.87
CA GLN A 274 -31.65 6.84 16.62
C GLN A 274 -31.15 8.28 16.81
N SER A 275 -29.89 8.44 17.22
CA SER A 275 -29.21 9.73 17.35
C SER A 275 -27.71 9.59 17.11
N PRO A 276 -27.01 10.68 16.77
CA PRO A 276 -25.57 10.67 16.56
C PRO A 276 -24.77 10.24 17.80
N GLU A 277 -25.25 10.59 18.98
CA GLU A 277 -24.63 10.26 20.27
C GLU A 277 -24.71 8.74 20.52
N LEU A 278 -25.90 8.15 20.32
CA LEU A 278 -26.08 6.69 20.42
C LEU A 278 -25.21 5.95 19.41
N LEU A 279 -25.11 6.44 18.17
CA LEU A 279 -24.25 5.87 17.16
C LEU A 279 -22.78 5.85 17.62
N THR A 280 -22.33 6.95 18.21
CA THR A 280 -20.95 7.08 18.73
C THR A 280 -20.72 6.14 19.91
N ASP A 281 -21.66 6.00 20.83
CA ASP A 281 -21.57 5.10 21.98
C ASP A 281 -21.57 3.63 21.56
N ILE A 282 -22.46 3.25 20.66
CA ILE A 282 -22.51 1.91 20.09
C ILE A 282 -21.17 1.57 19.46
N PHE A 283 -20.64 2.48 18.65
CA PHE A 283 -19.41 2.26 17.92
C PHE A 283 -18.19 2.15 18.87
N ASN A 284 -18.11 3.00 19.88
CA ASN A 284 -17.06 2.91 20.91
C ASN A 284 -17.11 1.59 21.70
N ARG A 285 -18.30 1.14 22.08
CA ARG A 285 -18.49 -0.17 22.76
C ARG A 285 -18.17 -1.36 21.85
N PHE A 286 -18.49 -1.24 20.57
CA PHE A 286 -18.17 -2.24 19.55
C PHE A 286 -16.65 -2.41 19.40
N ILE A 287 -15.93 -1.31 19.24
CA ILE A 287 -14.48 -1.31 19.02
C ILE A 287 -13.71 -1.89 20.23
N GLN A 288 -14.16 -1.61 21.45
CA GLN A 288 -13.54 -2.18 22.66
C GLN A 288 -13.60 -3.70 22.72
N LYS A 289 -14.55 -4.32 22.01
CA LYS A 289 -14.73 -5.79 21.96
C LYS A 289 -13.98 -6.45 20.81
N ILE A 290 -13.44 -5.67 19.88
CA ILE A 290 -12.58 -6.17 18.83
C ILE A 290 -11.18 -6.37 19.44
N PRO A 291 -10.67 -7.61 19.57
CA PRO A 291 -9.36 -7.83 20.16
C PRO A 291 -8.30 -7.06 19.36
N ALA A 292 -7.58 -6.15 19.99
CA ALA A 292 -6.42 -5.54 19.38
C ALA A 292 -5.37 -6.64 19.17
N THR A 293 -5.18 -7.07 17.95
CA THR A 293 -4.13 -8.04 17.64
C THR A 293 -2.78 -7.32 17.66
N PRO A 294 -1.78 -7.82 18.42
CA PRO A 294 -0.47 -7.18 18.44
C PRO A 294 0.18 -7.17 17.05
N PRO A 295 0.94 -6.15 16.68
CA PRO A 295 1.60 -6.04 15.39
C PRO A 295 2.66 -7.13 15.22
N SER A 296 2.39 -8.16 14.43
CA SER A 296 3.28 -9.30 14.25
C SER A 296 3.55 -9.69 12.80
N MET A 297 3.90 -8.73 11.95
CA MET A 297 4.66 -9.02 10.73
C MET A 297 5.56 -7.86 10.37
N THR A 298 6.84 -8.01 10.68
CA THR A 298 7.90 -7.21 10.07
C THR A 298 8.12 -7.74 8.65
N MET A 299 7.55 -7.11 7.64
CA MET A 299 8.02 -7.36 6.28
C MET A 299 9.42 -6.78 6.13
N ARG A 300 10.38 -7.65 5.85
CA ARG A 300 11.75 -7.25 5.53
C ARG A 300 11.78 -6.73 4.11
N LYS A 301 11.75 -5.42 3.96
CA LYS A 301 11.97 -4.78 2.65
C LYS A 301 13.45 -4.90 2.31
N GLN A 302 13.73 -5.49 1.18
CA GLN A 302 15.08 -5.56 0.64
C GLN A 302 15.37 -4.25 -0.11
N VAL A 303 16.35 -3.49 0.37
CA VAL A 303 16.85 -2.30 -0.32
C VAL A 303 18.11 -2.70 -1.08
N TYR A 304 18.06 -2.63 -2.38
CA TYR A 304 19.18 -2.91 -3.28
C TYR A 304 20.16 -1.74 -3.27
N LEU A 305 21.43 -2.03 -3.09
CA LEU A 305 22.52 -1.03 -3.05
C LEU A 305 23.45 -1.12 -4.26
N ASP A 306 23.14 -2.00 -5.23
CA ASP A 306 23.89 -2.22 -6.46
C ASP A 306 24.12 -0.92 -7.25
N GLY A 307 23.10 -0.07 -7.38
CA GLY A 307 23.21 1.24 -8.03
C GLY A 307 24.24 2.18 -7.37
N LEU A 308 24.30 2.18 -6.03
CA LEU A 308 25.30 2.99 -5.30
C LEU A 308 26.73 2.53 -5.58
N PHE A 309 26.97 1.21 -5.51
CA PHE A 309 28.28 0.64 -5.78
C PHE A 309 28.70 0.84 -7.24
N LEU A 310 27.74 0.78 -8.18
CA LEU A 310 27.98 1.05 -9.59
C LEU A 310 28.38 2.52 -9.83
N LEU A 311 27.72 3.46 -9.18
CA LEU A 311 28.07 4.90 -9.25
C LEU A 311 29.49 5.15 -8.72
N ILE A 312 29.86 4.51 -7.62
CA ILE A 312 31.23 4.62 -7.06
C ILE A 312 32.25 4.05 -8.06
N ALA A 313 31.97 2.89 -8.65
CA ALA A 313 32.82 2.26 -9.66
C ALA A 313 33.03 3.18 -10.88
N MET A 314 31.95 3.78 -11.39
CA MET A 314 32.03 4.74 -12.50
C MET A 314 32.80 6.00 -12.11
N GLY A 315 32.64 6.52 -10.92
CA GLY A 315 33.40 7.66 -10.40
C GLY A 315 34.91 7.38 -10.33
N CYS A 316 35.29 6.20 -9.81
CA CYS A 316 36.69 5.77 -9.76
C CYS A 316 37.29 5.61 -11.18
N ALA A 317 36.53 5.04 -12.12
CA ALA A 317 37.01 4.86 -13.51
C ALA A 317 37.18 6.20 -14.23
N ALA A 318 36.20 7.10 -14.07
CA ALA A 318 36.25 8.46 -14.64
C ALA A 318 37.43 9.26 -14.05
N GLY A 319 37.61 9.20 -12.72
CA GLY A 319 38.75 9.83 -12.04
C GLY A 319 40.11 9.30 -12.55
N ALA A 320 40.22 7.98 -12.71
CA ALA A 320 41.41 7.37 -13.27
C ALA A 320 41.70 7.83 -14.71
N TRP A 321 40.65 7.98 -15.53
CA TRP A 321 40.76 8.47 -16.90
C TRP A 321 41.21 9.95 -16.93
N VAL A 322 40.62 10.81 -16.12
CA VAL A 322 40.99 12.25 -16.00
C VAL A 322 42.45 12.40 -15.56
N LEU A 323 42.82 11.66 -14.52
CA LEU A 323 44.21 11.68 -14.00
C LEU A 323 45.22 11.28 -15.08
N ARG A 324 44.92 10.26 -15.89
CA ARG A 324 45.81 9.87 -17.00
C ARG A 324 45.89 10.96 -18.06
N ARG A 325 44.78 11.58 -18.40
CA ARG A 325 44.72 12.62 -19.42
C ARG A 325 45.51 13.88 -19.01
N ILE A 326 45.35 14.32 -17.75
CA ILE A 326 46.09 15.47 -17.20
C ILE A 326 47.61 15.14 -17.07
N GLY A 327 47.93 13.93 -16.59
CA GLY A 327 49.35 13.51 -16.46
C GLY A 327 50.08 13.37 -17.79
N MET A 328 49.37 13.02 -18.88
CA MET A 328 49.96 12.96 -20.22
C MET A 328 50.09 14.35 -20.88
N GLN A 329 49.23 15.31 -20.53
CA GLN A 329 49.34 16.69 -21.04
C GLN A 329 50.44 17.53 -20.36
N ALA A 330 50.83 17.14 -19.14
CA ALA A 330 51.90 17.84 -18.43
C ALA A 330 53.32 17.48 -18.91
N VAL A 331 53.43 16.57 -19.90
CA VAL A 331 54.72 16.11 -20.48
C VAL A 331 54.90 16.62 -21.92
N SER A 332 53.87 17.26 -22.50
CA SER A 332 53.95 17.93 -23.80
C SER A 332 54.23 19.44 -23.64
#